data_689e321884ea239dd1e14827a135af97
#
_entry.id   689e321884ea239dd1e14827a135af97
#
_cell.length_a   1.000
_cell.length_b   1.000
_cell.length_c   1.000
_cell.angle_alpha   90.00
_cell.angle_beta   90.00
_cell.angle_gamma   90.00
#
_symmetry.space_group_name_H-M   'P 1'
#
loop_
_entity.id
_entity.type
_entity.pdbx_description
1 polymer ?
#
loop_
_entity_poly.entity_id
_entity_poly.type
_entity_poly.pdbx_seq_one_letter_code
_entity_poly.pdbx_strand_id
1 'polypeptide(L)'
;MSTRDFFKNSVLEAFGQVDPAKIGLSLLVALAMGILIYYVYKRFFTGVVYSRSFAVTLVGMCVLTCMVTLAISTNVVISLGMVGALSIVRYRTAVKDSLDLLYLFWSITTGITAGAGMYALVGLAAVVIVVMIAGFATHQDKARVYMMVIHYTGQTTGDDIVRAFGRTKFTVKSKTMRGDKVEMAVEVFSDGVDMPYADAIRALDGVEDLTLIQYNGEYHG
;
A
#
# COMPACT_ATOMS: atom_id res chain seq x y z
N MET A 1 -20.32 32.61 39.82
CA MET A 1 -20.17 31.34 39.09
C MET A 1 -18.66 31.16 38.87
N SER A 2 -18.05 30.18 39.56
CA SER A 2 -16.59 29.98 39.43
C SER A 2 -16.28 29.34 38.04
N THR A 3 -15.16 29.72 37.44
CA THR A 3 -14.67 29.08 36.22
C THR A 3 -14.58 27.57 36.35
N ARG A 4 -14.39 27.08 37.56
CA ARG A 4 -14.35 25.64 37.91
C ARG A 4 -15.73 24.97 37.79
N ASP A 5 -16.83 25.70 38.17
CA ASP A 5 -18.19 25.19 38.08
C ASP A 5 -18.69 25.20 36.62
N PHE A 6 -18.22 26.16 35.82
CA PHE A 6 -18.49 26.22 34.39
C PHE A 6 -17.86 25.02 33.66
N PHE A 7 -16.57 24.74 33.93
CA PHE A 7 -15.89 23.57 33.34
C PHE A 7 -16.50 22.24 33.77
N LYS A 8 -16.86 22.12 35.07
CA LYS A 8 -17.49 20.90 35.61
C LYS A 8 -18.86 20.63 35.00
N ASN A 9 -19.68 21.67 34.88
CA ASN A 9 -21.02 21.55 34.27
C ASN A 9 -20.96 21.30 32.78
N SER A 10 -20.05 21.98 32.03
CA SER A 10 -19.85 21.72 30.60
C SER A 10 -19.35 20.31 30.32
N VAL A 11 -18.50 19.75 31.18
CA VAL A 11 -18.03 18.37 31.05
C VAL A 11 -19.17 17.39 31.39
N LEU A 12 -19.93 17.62 32.47
CA LEU A 12 -21.05 16.74 32.86
C LEU A 12 -22.18 16.77 31.83
N GLU A 13 -22.52 17.95 31.28
CA GLU A 13 -23.50 18.08 30.21
C GLU A 13 -23.06 17.41 28.91
N ALA A 14 -21.79 17.51 28.56
CA ALA A 14 -21.24 16.86 27.38
C ALA A 14 -21.29 15.31 27.47
N PHE A 15 -21.04 14.76 28.66
CA PHE A 15 -21.17 13.31 28.88
C PHE A 15 -22.65 12.87 29.05
N GLY A 16 -23.55 13.75 29.47
CA GLY A 16 -24.96 13.43 29.65
C GLY A 16 -25.79 13.43 28.35
N GLN A 17 -25.33 14.04 27.28
CA GLN A 17 -26.03 14.14 25.99
C GLN A 17 -25.64 13.04 24.96
N VAL A 18 -24.59 12.26 25.21
CA VAL A 18 -24.17 11.23 24.27
C VAL A 18 -24.82 9.90 24.63
N ASP A 19 -25.73 9.46 23.80
CA ASP A 19 -26.38 8.16 23.92
C ASP A 19 -25.31 7.03 23.77
N PRO A 20 -25.08 6.23 24.84
CA PRO A 20 -24.07 5.18 24.80
C PRO A 20 -24.33 4.15 23.70
N ALA A 21 -25.59 3.98 23.29
CA ALA A 21 -25.93 3.11 22.17
C ALA A 21 -25.39 3.64 20.84
N LYS A 22 -25.40 4.96 20.63
CA LYS A 22 -24.83 5.59 19.42
C LYS A 22 -23.32 5.46 19.39
N ILE A 23 -22.64 5.60 20.55
CA ILE A 23 -21.18 5.38 20.64
C ILE A 23 -20.86 3.92 20.26
N GLY A 24 -21.57 2.96 20.86
CA GLY A 24 -21.38 1.55 20.55
C GLY A 24 -21.61 1.23 19.07
N LEU A 25 -22.68 1.76 18.50
CA LEU A 25 -22.99 1.58 17.08
C LEU A 25 -21.90 2.17 16.17
N SER A 26 -21.43 3.39 16.43
CA SER A 26 -20.36 4.03 15.64
C SER A 26 -19.08 3.23 15.68
N LEU A 27 -18.68 2.70 16.85
CA LEU A 27 -17.49 1.87 16.99
C LEU A 27 -17.63 0.52 16.29
N LEU A 28 -18.80 -0.11 16.35
CA LEU A 28 -19.09 -1.35 15.63
C LEU A 28 -19.04 -1.13 14.11
N VAL A 29 -19.62 -0.05 13.62
CA VAL A 29 -19.56 0.31 12.20
C VAL A 29 -18.12 0.57 11.77
N ALA A 30 -17.35 1.34 12.55
CA ALA A 30 -15.95 1.61 12.26
C ALA A 30 -15.09 0.32 12.23
N LEU A 31 -15.33 -0.59 13.17
CA LEU A 31 -14.64 -1.90 13.21
C LEU A 31 -15.03 -2.76 12.00
N ALA A 32 -16.32 -2.85 11.69
CA ALA A 32 -16.79 -3.64 10.54
C ALA A 32 -16.20 -3.11 9.22
N MET A 33 -16.17 -1.78 9.05
CA MET A 33 -15.58 -1.14 7.89
C MET A 33 -14.06 -1.29 7.85
N GLY A 34 -13.37 -1.20 8.99
CA GLY A 34 -11.95 -1.48 9.08
C GLY A 34 -11.61 -2.90 8.63
N ILE A 35 -12.42 -3.89 9.05
CA ILE A 35 -12.27 -5.29 8.61
C ILE A 35 -12.54 -5.42 7.10
N LEU A 36 -13.52 -4.72 6.55
CA LEU A 36 -13.77 -4.68 5.12
C LEU A 36 -12.56 -4.15 4.37
N ILE A 37 -12.01 -3.01 4.81
CA ILE A 37 -10.78 -2.42 4.23
C ILE A 37 -9.61 -3.42 4.29
N TYR A 38 -9.44 -4.12 5.41
CA TYR A 38 -8.44 -5.18 5.56
C TYR A 38 -8.58 -6.28 4.48
N TYR A 39 -9.83 -6.76 4.24
CA TYR A 39 -10.07 -7.79 3.23
C TYR A 39 -9.84 -7.27 1.81
N VAL A 40 -10.27 -6.04 1.52
CA VAL A 40 -10.03 -5.41 0.21
C VAL A 40 -8.53 -5.23 -0.03
N TYR A 41 -7.81 -4.71 0.97
CA TYR A 41 -6.35 -4.58 0.91
C TYR A 41 -5.68 -5.93 0.63
N LYS A 42 -6.03 -6.97 1.40
CA LYS A 42 -5.47 -8.32 1.21
C LYS A 42 -5.78 -8.90 -0.18
N ARG A 43 -6.95 -8.61 -0.75
CA ARG A 43 -7.40 -9.19 -2.04
C ARG A 43 -6.80 -8.48 -3.24
N PHE A 44 -6.61 -7.15 -3.15
CA PHE A 44 -6.17 -6.30 -4.26
C PHE A 44 -4.76 -5.75 -4.05
N PHE A 45 -4.00 -6.30 -3.10
CA PHE A 45 -2.61 -5.90 -2.90
C PHE A 45 -1.76 -6.27 -4.12
N THR A 46 -1.12 -5.27 -4.73
CA THR A 46 -0.24 -5.40 -5.90
C THR A 46 1.20 -4.95 -5.60
N GLY A 47 1.49 -4.53 -4.37
CA GLY A 47 2.80 -4.03 -3.95
C GLY A 47 3.88 -5.12 -3.80
N VAL A 48 5.11 -4.69 -3.55
CA VAL A 48 6.33 -5.53 -3.48
C VAL A 48 6.29 -6.53 -2.34
N VAL A 49 5.88 -6.09 -1.14
CA VAL A 49 5.84 -6.93 0.06
C VAL A 49 4.54 -6.70 0.82
N TYR A 50 3.69 -7.71 0.88
CA TYR A 50 2.50 -7.66 1.72
C TYR A 50 2.88 -7.55 3.20
N SER A 51 2.50 -6.45 3.85
CA SER A 51 2.70 -6.24 5.28
C SER A 51 1.43 -6.53 6.07
N ARG A 52 1.41 -7.66 6.78
CA ARG A 52 0.30 -7.98 7.69
C ARG A 52 0.13 -6.93 8.79
N SER A 53 1.23 -6.37 9.28
CA SER A 53 1.21 -5.30 10.28
C SER A 53 0.50 -4.06 9.76
N PHE A 54 0.76 -3.65 8.50
CA PHE A 54 0.09 -2.52 7.89
C PHE A 54 -1.42 -2.77 7.72
N ALA A 55 -1.80 -3.97 7.27
CA ALA A 55 -3.21 -4.34 7.13
C ALA A 55 -3.99 -4.26 8.47
N VAL A 56 -3.37 -4.68 9.58
CA VAL A 56 -3.96 -4.54 10.94
C VAL A 56 -4.01 -3.08 11.36
N THR A 57 -2.99 -2.28 11.01
CA THR A 57 -2.96 -0.84 11.29
C THR A 57 -4.14 -0.10 10.65
N LEU A 58 -4.58 -0.49 9.44
CA LEU A 58 -5.74 0.10 8.79
C LEU A 58 -7.01 -0.07 9.63
N VAL A 59 -7.23 -1.27 10.20
CA VAL A 59 -8.37 -1.52 11.11
C VAL A 59 -8.26 -0.65 12.35
N GLY A 60 -7.07 -0.61 12.97
CA GLY A 60 -6.81 0.21 14.15
C GLY A 60 -7.04 1.70 13.88
N MET A 61 -6.56 2.21 12.75
CA MET A 61 -6.73 3.62 12.36
C MET A 61 -8.21 3.99 12.20
N CYS A 62 -9.02 3.10 11.60
CA CYS A 62 -10.44 3.33 11.45
C CYS A 62 -11.15 3.47 12.81
N VAL A 63 -10.85 2.58 13.77
CA VAL A 63 -11.43 2.63 15.12
C VAL A 63 -10.91 3.84 15.89
N LEU A 64 -9.60 4.11 15.85
CA LEU A 64 -8.99 5.25 16.54
C LEU A 64 -9.56 6.59 16.07
N THR A 65 -9.67 6.78 14.75
CA THR A 65 -10.21 8.03 14.20
C THR A 65 -11.71 8.19 14.50
N CYS A 66 -12.47 7.10 14.58
CA CYS A 66 -13.85 7.11 15.05
C CYS A 66 -13.92 7.56 16.52
N MET A 67 -13.09 7.02 17.41
CA MET A 67 -13.01 7.43 18.81
C MET A 67 -12.65 8.92 18.95
N VAL A 68 -11.65 9.37 18.18
CA VAL A 68 -11.24 10.78 18.17
C VAL A 68 -12.40 11.68 17.76
N THR A 69 -13.13 11.31 16.69
CA THR A 69 -14.26 12.09 16.19
C THR A 69 -15.41 12.14 17.21
N LEU A 70 -15.71 11.02 17.85
CA LEU A 70 -16.71 10.97 18.92
C LEU A 70 -16.30 11.88 20.11
N ALA A 71 -15.02 11.86 20.51
CA ALA A 71 -14.51 12.72 21.58
C ALA A 71 -14.56 14.21 21.21
N ILE A 72 -14.24 14.55 19.94
CA ILE A 72 -14.30 15.91 19.40
C ILE A 72 -15.75 16.44 19.36
N SER A 73 -16.71 15.60 19.00
CA SER A 73 -18.12 16.00 18.89
C SER A 73 -18.75 16.36 20.24
N THR A 74 -18.16 15.90 21.35
CA THR A 74 -18.68 16.15 22.70
C THR A 74 -18.20 17.47 23.30
N ASN A 75 -17.01 17.97 22.92
CA ASN A 75 -16.45 19.18 23.54
C ASN A 75 -15.45 19.90 22.62
N VAL A 76 -15.74 21.16 22.28
CA VAL A 76 -14.92 22.01 21.42
C VAL A 76 -13.50 22.25 22.00
N VAL A 77 -13.36 22.32 23.33
CA VAL A 77 -12.05 22.51 23.97
C VAL A 77 -11.14 21.29 23.80
N ILE A 78 -11.73 20.10 23.96
CA ILE A 78 -11.03 18.82 23.71
C ILE A 78 -10.64 18.72 22.22
N SER A 79 -11.53 19.15 21.34
CA SER A 79 -11.30 19.23 19.90
C SER A 79 -10.04 20.02 19.54
N LEU A 80 -9.93 21.25 20.03
CA LEU A 80 -8.76 22.11 19.80
C LEU A 80 -7.47 21.53 20.37
N GLY A 81 -7.53 20.97 21.57
CA GLY A 81 -6.38 20.32 22.21
C GLY A 81 -5.90 19.08 21.42
N MET A 82 -6.81 18.28 20.89
CA MET A 82 -6.50 17.06 20.16
C MET A 82 -5.92 17.35 18.76
N VAL A 83 -6.46 18.34 18.04
CA VAL A 83 -5.88 18.82 16.78
C VAL A 83 -4.45 19.33 16.98
N GLY A 84 -4.22 20.09 18.06
CA GLY A 84 -2.87 20.52 18.44
C GLY A 84 -1.92 19.37 18.75
N ALA A 85 -2.37 18.39 19.52
CA ALA A 85 -1.56 17.21 19.85
C ALA A 85 -1.24 16.34 18.62
N LEU A 86 -2.22 16.12 17.72
CA LEU A 86 -2.03 15.35 16.49
C LEU A 86 -1.08 16.05 15.50
N SER A 87 -1.02 17.38 15.49
CA SER A 87 -0.12 18.12 14.62
C SER A 87 1.37 17.96 14.97
N ILE A 88 1.67 17.53 16.20
CA ILE A 88 3.05 17.27 16.66
C ILE A 88 3.53 15.86 16.24
N VAL A 89 2.59 14.95 15.96
CA VAL A 89 2.92 13.57 15.57
C VAL A 89 3.44 13.56 14.13
N ARG A 90 4.75 13.45 14.00
CA ARG A 90 5.43 13.35 12.70
C ARG A 90 5.79 11.91 12.41
N TYR A 91 5.14 11.30 11.42
CA TYR A 91 5.57 10.02 10.89
C TYR A 91 6.88 10.17 10.10
N ARG A 92 7.89 9.39 10.48
CA ARG A 92 9.20 9.36 9.79
C ARG A 92 9.36 8.14 8.88
N THR A 93 8.39 7.23 8.87
CA THR A 93 8.42 6.05 8.01
C THR A 93 7.96 6.44 6.60
N ALA A 94 8.81 6.24 5.62
CA ALA A 94 8.44 6.40 4.22
C ALA A 94 7.42 5.31 3.85
N VAL A 95 6.23 5.71 3.44
CA VAL A 95 5.26 4.81 2.81
C VAL A 95 5.78 4.56 1.40
N LYS A 96 6.18 3.32 1.10
CA LYS A 96 6.85 2.96 -0.15
C LYS A 96 5.88 2.90 -1.34
N ASP A 97 4.63 2.49 -1.09
CA ASP A 97 3.62 2.33 -2.13
C ASP A 97 2.55 3.43 -2.07
N SER A 98 2.27 4.05 -3.21
CA SER A 98 1.22 5.09 -3.31
C SER A 98 -0.17 4.54 -3.00
N LEU A 99 -0.42 3.26 -3.29
CA LEU A 99 -1.68 2.60 -2.96
C LEU A 99 -1.88 2.40 -1.46
N ASP A 100 -0.82 2.19 -0.69
CA ASP A 100 -0.89 2.09 0.76
C ASP A 100 -1.41 3.39 1.39
N LEU A 101 -1.02 4.55 0.82
CA LEU A 101 -1.56 5.85 1.23
C LEU A 101 -3.07 5.95 0.97
N LEU A 102 -3.55 5.45 -0.16
CA LEU A 102 -4.98 5.43 -0.47
C LEU A 102 -5.77 4.65 0.58
N TYR A 103 -5.30 3.44 0.93
CA TYR A 103 -5.94 2.61 1.96
C TYR A 103 -5.90 3.27 3.34
N LEU A 104 -4.78 3.93 3.68
CA LEU A 104 -4.62 4.65 4.94
C LEU A 104 -5.63 5.82 5.03
N PHE A 105 -5.72 6.66 3.99
CA PHE A 105 -6.66 7.77 3.95
C PHE A 105 -8.11 7.29 3.95
N TRP A 106 -8.41 6.20 3.24
CA TRP A 106 -9.74 5.59 3.27
C TRP A 106 -10.12 5.14 4.67
N SER A 107 -9.20 4.48 5.39
CA SER A 107 -9.41 4.06 6.77
C SER A 107 -9.68 5.23 7.71
N ILE A 108 -8.87 6.30 7.64
CA ILE A 108 -9.01 7.51 8.44
C ILE A 108 -10.37 8.18 8.18
N THR A 109 -10.71 8.43 6.90
CA THR A 109 -11.97 9.08 6.52
C THR A 109 -13.19 8.26 6.90
N THR A 110 -13.12 6.94 6.78
CA THR A 110 -14.19 6.03 7.21
C THR A 110 -14.42 6.12 8.71
N GLY A 111 -13.36 6.16 9.52
CA GLY A 111 -13.48 6.32 10.96
C GLY A 111 -14.06 7.67 11.35
N ILE A 112 -13.63 8.76 10.71
CA ILE A 112 -14.17 10.11 10.94
C ILE A 112 -15.68 10.16 10.63
N THR A 113 -16.08 9.66 9.47
CA THR A 113 -17.49 9.68 9.04
C THR A 113 -18.39 8.76 9.87
N ALA A 114 -17.87 7.61 10.31
CA ALA A 114 -18.56 6.72 11.23
C ALA A 114 -18.75 7.37 12.61
N GLY A 115 -17.72 8.05 13.13
CA GLY A 115 -17.78 8.80 14.38
C GLY A 115 -18.75 10.00 14.33
N ALA A 116 -18.88 10.61 13.14
CA ALA A 116 -19.87 11.67 12.90
C ALA A 116 -21.31 11.14 12.76
N GLY A 117 -21.52 9.82 12.80
CA GLY A 117 -22.85 9.20 12.66
C GLY A 117 -23.39 9.15 11.24
N MET A 118 -22.56 9.42 10.23
CA MET A 118 -22.96 9.45 8.81
C MET A 118 -22.82 8.06 8.15
N TYR A 119 -23.53 7.05 8.68
CA TYR A 119 -23.36 5.64 8.26
C TYR A 119 -23.72 5.38 6.80
N ALA A 120 -24.71 6.07 6.26
CA ALA A 120 -25.09 5.95 4.86
C ALA A 120 -23.95 6.41 3.93
N LEU A 121 -23.25 7.50 4.30
CA LEU A 121 -22.10 8.01 3.55
C LEU A 121 -20.94 7.02 3.60
N VAL A 122 -20.67 6.42 4.76
CA VAL A 122 -19.65 5.39 4.94
C VAL A 122 -19.87 4.21 3.98
N GLY A 123 -21.12 3.70 3.94
CA GLY A 123 -21.46 2.56 3.07
C GLY A 123 -21.35 2.92 1.58
N LEU A 124 -21.86 4.08 1.19
CA LEU A 124 -21.85 4.51 -0.22
C LEU A 124 -20.43 4.79 -0.70
N ALA A 125 -19.62 5.49 0.10
CA ALA A 125 -18.20 5.73 -0.22
C ALA A 125 -17.40 4.43 -0.33
N ALA A 126 -17.66 3.45 0.54
CA ALA A 126 -17.00 2.15 0.47
C ALA A 126 -17.29 1.43 -0.85
N VAL A 127 -18.55 1.42 -1.31
CA VAL A 127 -18.91 0.81 -2.60
C VAL A 127 -18.16 1.49 -3.74
N VAL A 128 -18.14 2.82 -3.77
CA VAL A 128 -17.45 3.59 -4.82
C VAL A 128 -15.95 3.27 -4.85
N ILE A 129 -15.30 3.26 -3.67
CA ILE A 129 -13.85 3.01 -3.58
C ILE A 129 -13.53 1.55 -3.97
N VAL A 130 -14.32 0.57 -3.53
CA VAL A 130 -14.12 -0.84 -3.89
C VAL A 130 -14.28 -1.03 -5.40
N VAL A 131 -15.31 -0.45 -6.01
CA VAL A 131 -15.51 -0.51 -7.48
C VAL A 131 -14.35 0.13 -8.23
N MET A 132 -13.88 1.28 -7.75
CA MET A 132 -12.71 1.95 -8.31
C MET A 132 -11.46 1.06 -8.25
N ILE A 133 -11.13 0.52 -7.06
CA ILE A 133 -9.96 -0.35 -6.87
C ILE A 133 -10.08 -1.61 -7.73
N ALA A 134 -11.24 -2.26 -7.75
CA ALA A 134 -11.48 -3.45 -8.56
C ALA A 134 -11.34 -3.15 -10.06
N GLY A 135 -11.83 -2.01 -10.54
CA GLY A 135 -11.70 -1.57 -11.93
C GLY A 135 -10.24 -1.36 -12.35
N PHE A 136 -9.45 -0.68 -11.52
CA PHE A 136 -8.02 -0.48 -11.81
C PHE A 136 -7.19 -1.76 -11.66
N ALA A 137 -7.50 -2.60 -10.65
CA ALA A 137 -6.79 -3.85 -10.44
C ALA A 137 -7.00 -4.86 -11.60
N THR A 138 -8.13 -4.80 -12.29
CA THR A 138 -8.41 -5.68 -13.44
C THR A 138 -7.63 -5.28 -14.69
N HIS A 139 -7.17 -4.02 -14.78
CA HIS A 139 -6.41 -3.49 -15.92
C HIS A 139 -4.89 -3.53 -15.74
N GLN A 140 -4.41 -3.95 -14.57
CA GLN A 140 -2.98 -4.16 -14.40
C GLN A 140 -2.59 -5.48 -15.05
N ASP A 141 -1.79 -5.40 -16.11
CA ASP A 141 -1.14 -6.54 -16.73
C ASP A 141 -0.37 -7.33 -15.67
N LYS A 142 -0.71 -8.62 -15.54
CA LYS A 142 -0.06 -9.54 -14.60
C LYS A 142 1.39 -9.88 -14.99
N ALA A 143 1.96 -9.18 -15.94
CA ALA A 143 3.33 -9.42 -16.37
C ALA A 143 4.28 -9.21 -15.20
N ARG A 144 4.79 -10.30 -14.67
CA ARG A 144 5.82 -10.26 -13.63
C ARG A 144 7.11 -9.79 -14.26
N VAL A 145 7.73 -8.81 -13.60
CA VAL A 145 9.02 -8.29 -14.03
C VAL A 145 10.11 -9.14 -13.40
N TYR A 146 10.97 -9.67 -14.24
CA TYR A 146 12.16 -10.40 -13.81
C TYR A 146 13.40 -9.61 -14.23
N MET A 147 14.36 -9.52 -13.32
CA MET A 147 15.69 -9.01 -13.62
C MET A 147 16.59 -10.20 -13.89
N MET A 148 17.12 -10.27 -15.10
CA MET A 148 18.07 -11.28 -15.53
C MET A 148 19.46 -10.66 -15.57
N VAL A 149 20.37 -11.15 -14.76
CA VAL A 149 21.79 -10.76 -14.77
C VAL A 149 22.57 -11.86 -15.47
N ILE A 150 23.25 -11.49 -16.56
CA ILE A 150 23.99 -12.41 -17.41
C ILE A 150 25.46 -12.01 -17.40
N HIS A 151 26.33 -12.95 -16.99
CA HIS A 151 27.75 -12.79 -17.07
C HIS A 151 28.26 -13.57 -18.30
N TYR A 152 28.92 -12.88 -19.18
CA TYR A 152 29.43 -13.50 -20.40
C TYR A 152 30.76 -12.90 -20.85
N THR A 153 31.47 -13.64 -21.72
CA THR A 153 32.73 -13.23 -22.36
C THR A 153 32.59 -13.22 -23.88
N GLY A 154 33.34 -12.34 -24.54
CA GLY A 154 33.32 -12.21 -26.00
C GLY A 154 32.36 -11.12 -26.51
N GLN A 155 32.74 -10.52 -27.66
CA GLN A 155 31.95 -9.40 -28.24
C GLN A 155 30.72 -9.89 -29.00
N THR A 156 30.74 -11.06 -29.62
CA THR A 156 29.64 -11.63 -30.40
C THR A 156 28.55 -12.25 -29.51
N THR A 157 28.93 -12.78 -28.34
CA THR A 157 28.01 -13.44 -27.39
C THR A 157 26.88 -12.51 -26.97
N GLY A 158 27.15 -11.20 -26.86
CA GLY A 158 26.10 -10.23 -26.51
C GLY A 158 24.99 -10.13 -27.56
N ASP A 159 25.32 -10.23 -28.84
CA ASP A 159 24.33 -10.19 -29.93
C ASP A 159 23.54 -11.51 -29.99
N ASP A 160 24.15 -12.62 -29.69
CA ASP A 160 23.51 -13.93 -29.64
C ASP A 160 22.55 -14.02 -28.46
N ILE A 161 22.90 -13.44 -27.31
CA ILE A 161 21.98 -13.29 -26.17
C ILE A 161 20.75 -12.48 -26.55
N VAL A 162 20.92 -11.33 -27.23
CA VAL A 162 19.79 -10.49 -27.68
C VAL A 162 18.91 -11.25 -28.67
N ARG A 163 19.48 -12.06 -29.56
CA ARG A 163 18.71 -12.90 -30.48
C ARG A 163 17.95 -14.01 -29.78
N ALA A 164 18.51 -14.59 -28.72
CA ALA A 164 17.88 -15.66 -27.95
C ALA A 164 16.59 -15.23 -27.21
N PHE A 165 16.43 -13.92 -26.91
CA PHE A 165 15.16 -13.39 -26.38
C PHE A 165 13.99 -13.47 -27.39
N GLY A 166 14.27 -13.53 -28.68
CA GLY A 166 13.26 -13.69 -29.74
C GLY A 166 12.19 -12.61 -29.73
N ARG A 167 10.93 -13.01 -29.46
CA ARG A 167 9.77 -12.09 -29.37
C ARG A 167 9.45 -11.59 -27.95
N THR A 168 10.22 -12.00 -26.97
CA THR A 168 10.01 -11.60 -25.57
C THR A 168 10.33 -10.11 -25.41
N LYS A 169 9.44 -9.37 -24.74
CA LYS A 169 9.71 -7.96 -24.44
C LYS A 169 10.79 -7.91 -23.34
N PHE A 170 11.90 -7.26 -23.65
CA PHE A 170 12.97 -7.04 -22.70
C PHE A 170 13.53 -5.62 -22.81
N THR A 171 14.16 -5.16 -21.75
CA THR A 171 14.85 -3.86 -21.70
C THR A 171 16.20 -4.04 -21.02
N VAL A 172 17.28 -3.66 -21.68
CA VAL A 172 18.62 -3.66 -21.08
C VAL A 172 18.71 -2.47 -20.11
N LYS A 173 18.89 -2.73 -18.82
CA LYS A 173 19.01 -1.70 -17.78
C LYS A 173 20.47 -1.26 -17.57
N SER A 174 21.39 -2.22 -17.59
CA SER A 174 22.83 -1.90 -17.49
C SER A 174 23.65 -2.93 -18.27
N LYS A 175 24.80 -2.45 -18.77
CA LYS A 175 25.83 -3.30 -19.37
C LYS A 175 27.19 -2.80 -18.88
N THR A 176 27.85 -3.59 -18.04
CA THR A 176 29.14 -3.26 -17.44
C THR A 176 30.23 -4.15 -18.05
N MET A 177 31.28 -3.56 -18.58
CA MET A 177 32.40 -4.28 -19.17
C MET A 177 33.62 -4.16 -18.25
N ARG A 178 34.25 -5.31 -17.92
CA ARG A 178 35.46 -5.38 -17.12
C ARG A 178 36.47 -6.30 -17.82
N GLY A 179 37.33 -5.74 -18.67
CA GLY A 179 38.20 -6.51 -19.54
C GLY A 179 37.37 -7.31 -20.55
N ASP A 180 37.60 -8.63 -20.62
CA ASP A 180 36.83 -9.53 -21.49
C ASP A 180 35.50 -9.98 -20.91
N LYS A 181 35.21 -9.68 -19.61
CA LYS A 181 33.99 -10.05 -18.95
C LYS A 181 32.97 -8.95 -19.06
N VAL A 182 31.74 -9.32 -19.37
CA VAL A 182 30.61 -8.43 -19.49
C VAL A 182 29.49 -8.90 -18.57
N GLU A 183 28.96 -7.98 -17.76
CA GLU A 183 27.78 -8.15 -16.96
C GLU A 183 26.63 -7.36 -17.60
N MET A 184 25.55 -8.02 -17.95
CA MET A 184 24.37 -7.39 -18.55
C MET A 184 23.14 -7.68 -17.70
N ALA A 185 22.51 -6.62 -17.19
CA ALA A 185 21.24 -6.69 -16.49
C ALA A 185 20.08 -6.34 -17.42
N VAL A 186 19.18 -7.29 -17.58
CA VAL A 186 18.04 -7.21 -18.51
C VAL A 186 16.75 -7.37 -17.72
N GLU A 187 15.84 -6.43 -17.90
CA GLU A 187 14.47 -6.53 -17.41
C GLU A 187 13.63 -7.29 -18.43
N VAL A 188 12.96 -8.35 -17.99
CA VAL A 188 12.15 -9.21 -18.84
C VAL A 188 10.73 -9.29 -18.30
N PHE A 189 9.75 -9.13 -19.18
CA PHE A 189 8.32 -9.23 -18.84
C PHE A 189 7.83 -10.63 -19.20
N SER A 190 7.45 -11.42 -18.18
CA SER A 190 6.93 -12.78 -18.39
C SER A 190 5.72 -13.07 -17.51
N ASP A 191 4.75 -13.79 -18.05
CA ASP A 191 3.52 -14.19 -17.34
C ASP A 191 3.70 -15.45 -16.49
N GLY A 192 4.83 -16.16 -16.62
CA GLY A 192 5.09 -17.46 -15.97
C GLY A 192 6.52 -17.68 -15.53
N VAL A 193 6.74 -18.78 -14.81
CA VAL A 193 8.05 -19.26 -14.35
C VAL A 193 8.82 -19.95 -15.49
N ASP A 194 8.11 -20.49 -16.49
CA ASP A 194 8.72 -21.13 -17.66
C ASP A 194 9.31 -20.06 -18.61
N MET A 195 10.62 -20.04 -18.67
CA MET A 195 11.39 -19.10 -19.47
C MET A 195 12.33 -19.85 -20.41
N PRO A 196 11.83 -20.42 -21.51
CA PRO A 196 12.65 -21.22 -22.43
C PRO A 196 13.81 -20.44 -23.03
N TYR A 197 13.70 -19.12 -23.11
CA TYR A 197 14.81 -18.25 -23.53
C TYR A 197 15.96 -18.21 -22.50
N ALA A 198 15.69 -18.40 -21.20
CA ALA A 198 16.73 -18.43 -20.18
C ALA A 198 17.63 -19.66 -20.34
N ASP A 199 17.05 -20.83 -20.64
CA ASP A 199 17.79 -22.05 -20.91
C ASP A 199 18.57 -21.93 -22.23
N ALA A 200 17.98 -21.31 -23.26
CA ALA A 200 18.66 -21.04 -24.52
C ALA A 200 19.86 -20.10 -24.34
N ILE A 201 19.73 -19.05 -23.56
CA ILE A 201 20.84 -18.12 -23.27
C ILE A 201 21.93 -18.81 -22.46
N ARG A 202 21.56 -19.64 -21.47
CA ARG A 202 22.53 -20.38 -20.65
C ARG A 202 23.36 -21.39 -21.48
N ALA A 203 22.78 -21.88 -22.58
CA ALA A 203 23.44 -22.84 -23.47
C ALA A 203 24.37 -22.17 -24.49
N LEU A 204 24.44 -20.84 -24.58
CA LEU A 204 25.33 -20.13 -25.51
C LEU A 204 26.79 -20.21 -25.06
N ASP A 205 27.68 -20.43 -26.03
CA ASP A 205 29.11 -20.37 -25.79
C ASP A 205 29.52 -18.96 -25.35
N GLY A 206 30.31 -18.89 -24.25
CA GLY A 206 30.76 -17.63 -23.67
C GLY A 206 29.86 -17.09 -22.54
N VAL A 207 28.69 -17.68 -22.26
CA VAL A 207 27.91 -17.37 -21.07
C VAL A 207 28.47 -18.12 -19.86
N GLU A 208 28.95 -17.39 -18.86
CA GLU A 208 29.52 -17.96 -17.63
C GLU A 208 28.46 -18.29 -16.60
N ASP A 209 27.53 -17.34 -16.38
CA ASP A 209 26.47 -17.45 -15.38
C ASP A 209 25.22 -16.63 -15.77
N LEU A 210 24.06 -17.12 -15.33
CA LEU A 210 22.77 -16.47 -15.53
C LEU A 210 21.98 -16.52 -14.22
N THR A 211 21.75 -15.36 -13.63
CA THR A 211 20.96 -15.22 -12.41
C THR A 211 19.63 -14.56 -12.74
N LEU A 212 18.54 -15.20 -12.32
CA LEU A 212 17.19 -14.67 -12.48
C LEU A 212 16.66 -14.22 -11.12
N ILE A 213 16.31 -12.94 -11.02
CA ILE A 213 15.78 -12.34 -9.80
C ILE A 213 14.35 -11.87 -10.11
N GLN A 214 13.36 -12.37 -9.39
CA GLN A 214 12.01 -11.79 -9.49
C GLN A 214 12.04 -10.42 -8.84
N TYR A 215 11.79 -9.39 -9.64
CA TYR A 215 11.84 -8.02 -9.20
C TYR A 215 10.42 -7.44 -9.11
N ASN A 216 10.04 -7.03 -7.91
CA ASN A 216 8.73 -6.43 -7.64
C ASN A 216 8.85 -4.96 -7.19
N GLY A 217 9.78 -4.19 -7.72
CA GLY A 217 9.95 -2.81 -7.29
C GLY A 217 11.09 -2.06 -7.99
N GLU A 218 11.14 -0.76 -7.81
CA GLU A 218 12.13 0.12 -8.44
C GLU A 218 13.56 -0.16 -7.96
N TYR A 219 14.47 -0.33 -8.91
CA TYR A 219 15.89 -0.40 -8.67
C TYR A 219 16.43 1.02 -8.50
N HIS A 220 16.77 1.40 -7.27
CA HIS A 220 17.60 2.56 -7.01
C HIS A 220 19.06 2.11 -7.00
N GLY A 221 19.73 2.26 -8.15
CA GLY A 221 21.18 2.16 -8.29
C GLY A 221 21.87 3.37 -7.70
#